data_1918b7a8c62402637579cc3a275df9e8
#
_entry.id   1918b7a8c62402637579cc3a275df9e8
#
_cell.length_a   1.000
_cell.length_b   1.000
_cell.length_c   1.000
_cell.angle_alpha   90.00
_cell.angle_beta   90.00
_cell.angle_gamma   90.00
#
_symmetry.space_group_name_H-M   'P 1'
#
loop_
_entity.id
_entity.type
_entity.pdbx_description
1 polymer ?
#
loop_
_entity_poly.entity_id
_entity_poly.type
_entity_poly.pdbx_seq_one_letter_code
_entity_poly.pdbx_strand_id
1 'polypeptide(L)'
;MLLSSVYIIAGLLLLVKGGDYLVTSSVAIAQRLHLSPLIIGITVIGFGTSMPELCVSLQAAVAHTSGIALGNVTGSNICNIALILGITAIIHPAPASRGILRRTIPSLFIAMMLLIVFAYTGTIQRWMGILMFALIIFQMTLEIRTAKQMPEATEACNQQQAETTGVCVSKQKRQNEACTSKQAQTTAVPGSDASDPKQTKTSSGITKNIMVAAISIAAMIFGSSILVKGATHLATIAGTSMGADPKDIERIIALTIVAVGTSLPELCASVIAARRGETDMAIGNIAGSGIFNILCVVGASSAIAPISNAWESFYPDYITQLVLCLLLWLFLFTKRTLERWEGFVFLALYVAYISFITLSID
;
A
#
# COMPACT_ATOMS: atom_id res chain seq x y z
N MET A 1 11.63 -2.41 -29.44
CA MET A 1 12.54 -2.07 -28.34
C MET A 1 12.45 -0.61 -27.91
N LEU A 2 12.73 0.39 -28.77
CA LEU A 2 12.69 1.82 -28.38
C LEU A 2 11.34 2.24 -27.80
N LEU A 3 10.22 1.89 -28.45
CA LEU A 3 8.88 2.22 -27.99
C LEU A 3 8.55 1.60 -26.61
N SER A 4 8.98 0.37 -26.38
CA SER A 4 8.79 -0.31 -25.10
C SER A 4 9.59 0.35 -23.98
N SER A 5 10.81 0.78 -24.26
CA SER A 5 11.62 1.55 -23.30
C SER A 5 10.97 2.90 -22.96
N VAL A 6 10.38 3.57 -23.96
CA VAL A 6 9.61 4.81 -23.73
C VAL A 6 8.39 4.54 -22.83
N TYR A 7 7.65 3.45 -23.06
CA TYR A 7 6.51 3.07 -22.22
C TYR A 7 6.93 2.78 -20.77
N ILE A 8 8.04 2.07 -20.56
CA ILE A 8 8.57 1.78 -19.22
C ILE A 8 8.96 3.08 -18.50
N ILE A 9 9.72 3.96 -19.17
CA ILE A 9 10.17 5.21 -18.57
C ILE A 9 8.98 6.13 -18.27
N ALA A 10 8.06 6.29 -19.22
CA ALA A 10 6.86 7.12 -19.04
C ALA A 10 5.96 6.56 -17.91
N GLY A 11 5.76 5.25 -17.86
CA GLY A 11 5.00 4.58 -16.80
C GLY A 11 5.64 4.79 -15.43
N LEU A 12 6.96 4.62 -15.32
CA LEU A 12 7.69 4.84 -14.07
C LEU A 12 7.59 6.31 -13.60
N LEU A 13 7.72 7.27 -14.51
CA LEU A 13 7.57 8.69 -14.18
C LEU A 13 6.14 9.01 -13.66
N LEU A 14 5.12 8.45 -14.30
CA LEU A 14 3.73 8.62 -13.86
C LEU A 14 3.49 8.00 -12.49
N LEU A 15 4.02 6.81 -12.23
CA LEU A 15 3.92 6.13 -10.93
C LEU A 15 4.59 6.94 -9.82
N VAL A 16 5.84 7.37 -10.02
CA VAL A 16 6.59 8.11 -9.00
C VAL A 16 5.97 9.49 -8.75
N LYS A 17 5.66 10.25 -9.81
CA LYS A 17 5.04 11.58 -9.65
C LYS A 17 3.60 11.47 -9.13
N GLY A 18 2.82 10.53 -9.65
CA GLY A 18 1.47 10.27 -9.16
C GLY A 18 1.47 9.90 -7.68
N GLY A 19 2.33 8.98 -7.25
CA GLY A 19 2.49 8.61 -5.85
C GLY A 19 2.88 9.79 -4.95
N ASP A 20 3.79 10.65 -5.41
CA ASP A 20 4.23 11.83 -4.67
C ASP A 20 3.07 12.85 -4.44
N TYR A 21 2.30 13.12 -5.50
CA TYR A 21 1.10 13.98 -5.39
C TYR A 21 -0.02 13.32 -4.60
N LEU A 22 -0.21 11.99 -4.72
CA LEU A 22 -1.22 11.24 -3.96
C LEU A 22 -0.93 11.34 -2.46
N VAL A 23 0.28 11.04 -2.03
CA VAL A 23 0.66 11.13 -0.61
C VAL A 23 0.53 12.56 -0.09
N THR A 24 1.01 13.56 -0.85
CA THR A 24 0.90 14.97 -0.45
C THR A 24 -0.56 15.40 -0.25
N SER A 25 -1.42 15.09 -1.21
CA SER A 25 -2.84 15.47 -1.12
C SER A 25 -3.58 14.68 -0.04
N SER A 26 -3.22 13.41 0.16
CA SER A 26 -3.79 12.55 1.22
C SER A 26 -3.45 13.06 2.62
N VAL A 27 -2.21 13.46 2.87
CA VAL A 27 -1.80 14.11 4.13
C VAL A 27 -2.58 15.40 4.35
N ALA A 28 -2.70 16.25 3.33
CA ALA A 28 -3.47 17.49 3.41
C ALA A 28 -4.96 17.26 3.68
N ILE A 29 -5.56 16.20 3.14
CA ILE A 29 -6.95 15.78 3.41
C ILE A 29 -7.06 15.31 4.86
N ALA A 30 -6.14 14.45 5.33
CA ALA A 30 -6.11 13.95 6.70
C ALA A 30 -6.10 15.10 7.71
N GLN A 31 -5.17 16.03 7.55
CA GLN A 31 -5.04 17.21 8.41
C GLN A 31 -6.31 18.06 8.47
N ARG A 32 -6.97 18.27 7.32
CA ARG A 32 -8.19 19.10 7.26
C ARG A 32 -9.43 18.43 7.82
N LEU A 33 -9.52 17.11 7.67
CA LEU A 33 -10.64 16.33 8.18
C LEU A 33 -10.40 15.86 9.63
N HIS A 34 -9.26 16.24 10.22
CA HIS A 34 -8.82 15.76 11.54
C HIS A 34 -8.82 14.21 11.61
N LEU A 35 -8.43 13.56 10.51
CA LEU A 35 -8.31 12.11 10.41
C LEU A 35 -6.85 11.69 10.59
N SER A 36 -6.62 10.51 11.18
CA SER A 36 -5.25 9.97 11.24
C SER A 36 -4.74 9.58 9.83
N PRO A 37 -3.42 9.67 9.57
CA PRO A 37 -2.82 9.19 8.32
C PRO A 37 -3.15 7.73 8.02
N LEU A 38 -3.28 6.89 9.04
CA LEU A 38 -3.70 5.50 8.93
C LEU A 38 -5.05 5.35 8.20
N ILE A 39 -6.05 6.15 8.59
CA ILE A 39 -7.39 6.03 8.01
C ILE A 39 -7.39 6.44 6.54
N ILE A 40 -6.65 7.50 6.20
CA ILE A 40 -6.50 7.90 4.80
C ILE A 40 -5.76 6.83 4.00
N GLY A 41 -4.74 6.19 4.61
CA GLY A 41 -4.06 5.03 4.01
C GLY A 41 -5.02 3.88 3.69
N ILE A 42 -5.83 3.49 4.67
CA ILE A 42 -6.79 2.38 4.51
C ILE A 42 -7.91 2.75 3.50
N THR A 43 -8.42 3.98 3.54
CA THR A 43 -9.61 4.37 2.76
C THR A 43 -9.24 4.93 1.38
N VAL A 44 -8.64 6.13 1.34
CA VAL A 44 -8.42 6.85 0.08
C VAL A 44 -7.34 6.20 -0.77
N ILE A 45 -6.20 5.87 -0.15
CA ILE A 45 -5.07 5.32 -0.89
C ILE A 45 -5.36 3.86 -1.21
N GLY A 46 -5.66 3.01 -0.21
CA GLY A 46 -5.90 1.59 -0.40
C GLY A 46 -7.03 1.29 -1.38
N PHE A 47 -8.16 2.00 -1.28
CA PHE A 47 -9.25 1.89 -2.26
C PHE A 47 -8.80 2.35 -3.65
N GLY A 48 -8.11 3.50 -3.74
CA GLY A 48 -7.76 4.10 -5.03
C GLY A 48 -6.72 3.27 -5.79
N THR A 49 -5.72 2.75 -5.10
CA THR A 49 -4.66 1.95 -5.73
C THR A 49 -5.14 0.55 -6.12
N SER A 50 -6.13 -0.02 -5.41
CA SER A 50 -6.73 -1.33 -5.76
C SER A 50 -7.84 -1.26 -6.83
N MET A 51 -8.03 -0.12 -7.48
CA MET A 51 -8.97 0.00 -8.61
C MET A 51 -8.59 -0.88 -9.81
N PRO A 52 -7.32 -1.06 -10.20
CA PRO A 52 -6.93 -1.99 -11.25
C PRO A 52 -7.38 -3.43 -10.94
N GLU A 53 -7.17 -3.89 -9.72
CA GLU A 53 -7.58 -5.22 -9.26
C GLU A 53 -9.10 -5.41 -9.37
N LEU A 54 -9.86 -4.40 -8.97
CA LEU A 54 -11.32 -4.41 -9.10
C LEU A 54 -11.73 -4.51 -10.58
N CYS A 55 -11.16 -3.70 -11.45
CA CYS A 55 -11.49 -3.71 -12.87
C CYS A 55 -11.17 -5.05 -13.53
N VAL A 56 -9.99 -5.62 -13.28
CA VAL A 56 -9.56 -6.91 -13.82
C VAL A 56 -10.47 -8.03 -13.31
N SER A 57 -10.75 -8.06 -12.01
CA SER A 57 -11.57 -9.12 -11.41
C SER A 57 -13.04 -9.05 -11.83
N LEU A 58 -13.61 -7.84 -11.99
CA LEU A 58 -14.97 -7.68 -12.52
C LEU A 58 -15.07 -8.11 -13.99
N GLN A 59 -14.08 -7.76 -14.81
CA GLN A 59 -14.04 -8.23 -16.21
C GLN A 59 -13.96 -9.75 -16.28
N ALA A 60 -13.10 -10.38 -15.44
CA ALA A 60 -12.99 -11.83 -15.35
C ALA A 60 -14.31 -12.47 -14.89
N ALA A 61 -15.02 -11.89 -13.93
CA ALA A 61 -16.31 -12.38 -13.47
C ALA A 61 -17.38 -12.30 -14.57
N VAL A 62 -17.45 -11.18 -15.32
CA VAL A 62 -18.38 -11.03 -16.46
C VAL A 62 -18.05 -12.01 -17.59
N ALA A 63 -16.76 -12.27 -17.82
CA ALA A 63 -16.31 -13.26 -18.82
C ALA A 63 -16.45 -14.71 -18.35
N HIS A 64 -17.01 -14.97 -17.18
CA HIS A 64 -17.11 -16.30 -16.56
C HIS A 64 -15.77 -17.02 -16.33
N THR A 65 -14.68 -16.24 -16.20
CA THR A 65 -13.33 -16.72 -15.84
C THR A 65 -13.04 -16.38 -14.37
N SER A 66 -13.95 -16.76 -13.51
CA SER A 66 -13.95 -16.37 -12.08
C SER A 66 -12.69 -16.81 -11.31
N GLY A 67 -12.00 -17.85 -11.75
CA GLY A 67 -10.70 -18.25 -11.21
C GLY A 67 -9.63 -17.15 -11.36
N ILE A 68 -9.65 -16.38 -12.46
CA ILE A 68 -8.75 -15.24 -12.67
C ILE A 68 -9.02 -14.13 -11.63
N ALA A 69 -10.31 -13.89 -11.32
CA ALA A 69 -10.66 -12.89 -10.30
C ALA A 69 -10.12 -13.25 -8.91
N LEU A 70 -10.20 -14.53 -8.53
CA LEU A 70 -9.71 -15.01 -7.25
C LEU A 70 -8.18 -15.03 -7.19
N GLY A 71 -7.53 -15.52 -8.24
CA GLY A 71 -6.06 -15.54 -8.38
C GLY A 71 -5.47 -14.11 -8.34
N ASN A 72 -6.11 -13.15 -9.01
CA ASN A 72 -5.71 -11.76 -8.97
C ASN A 72 -5.74 -11.21 -7.53
N VAL A 73 -6.79 -11.47 -6.77
CA VAL A 73 -6.94 -10.99 -5.39
C VAL A 73 -5.97 -11.67 -4.43
N THR A 74 -5.85 -13.00 -4.48
CA THR A 74 -4.94 -13.73 -3.58
C THR A 74 -3.48 -13.39 -3.89
N GLY A 75 -3.13 -13.32 -5.18
CA GLY A 75 -1.80 -12.93 -5.64
C GLY A 75 -1.42 -11.50 -5.25
N SER A 76 -2.33 -10.52 -5.45
CA SER A 76 -2.11 -9.13 -5.03
C SER A 76 -1.94 -9.01 -3.51
N ASN A 77 -2.69 -9.75 -2.70
CA ASN A 77 -2.55 -9.72 -1.25
C ASN A 77 -1.21 -10.30 -0.78
N ILE A 78 -0.74 -11.39 -1.39
CA ILE A 78 0.59 -11.96 -1.13
C ILE A 78 1.67 -10.97 -1.56
N CYS A 79 1.55 -10.38 -2.75
CA CYS A 79 2.43 -9.34 -3.26
C CYS A 79 2.49 -8.13 -2.32
N ASN A 80 1.35 -7.65 -1.85
CA ASN A 80 1.24 -6.50 -0.96
C ASN A 80 1.98 -6.72 0.37
N ILE A 81 1.80 -7.86 1.02
CA ILE A 81 2.46 -8.14 2.31
C ILE A 81 3.93 -8.53 2.09
N ALA A 82 4.21 -9.45 1.20
CA ALA A 82 5.54 -10.02 1.09
C ALA A 82 6.50 -9.15 0.26
N LEU A 83 6.09 -8.68 -0.92
CA LEU A 83 6.94 -7.88 -1.78
C LEU A 83 6.91 -6.39 -1.39
N ILE A 84 5.72 -5.78 -1.36
CA ILE A 84 5.60 -4.33 -1.23
C ILE A 84 5.96 -3.88 0.17
N LEU A 85 5.41 -4.49 1.21
CA LEU A 85 5.74 -4.14 2.59
C LEU A 85 7.18 -4.55 2.92
N GLY A 86 7.66 -5.67 2.36
CA GLY A 86 9.06 -6.10 2.46
C GLY A 86 10.02 -5.02 1.92
N ILE A 87 9.82 -4.57 0.69
CA ILE A 87 10.61 -3.48 0.08
C ILE A 87 10.49 -2.19 0.90
N THR A 88 9.28 -1.84 1.30
CA THR A 88 9.02 -0.61 2.07
C THR A 88 9.80 -0.61 3.38
N ALA A 89 9.80 -1.72 4.14
CA ALA A 89 10.52 -1.88 5.40
C ALA A 89 12.04 -1.85 5.23
N ILE A 90 12.57 -2.42 4.14
CA ILE A 90 14.01 -2.37 3.84
C ILE A 90 14.45 -0.93 3.57
N ILE A 91 13.68 -0.18 2.80
CA ILE A 91 13.98 1.21 2.47
C ILE A 91 13.85 2.09 3.71
N HIS A 92 12.76 1.96 4.44
CA HIS A 92 12.46 2.73 5.64
C HIS A 92 11.76 1.85 6.68
N PRO A 93 12.40 1.55 7.85
CA PRO A 93 11.73 0.84 8.93
C PRO A 93 10.43 1.51 9.30
N ALA A 94 9.36 0.73 9.41
CA ALA A 94 8.01 1.26 9.53
C ALA A 94 7.46 1.02 10.95
N PRO A 95 7.53 2.03 11.86
CA PRO A 95 6.81 1.97 13.11
C PRO A 95 5.30 1.92 12.87
N ALA A 96 4.61 1.09 13.63
CA ALA A 96 3.18 0.87 13.54
C ALA A 96 2.46 1.39 14.79
N SER A 97 1.43 2.19 14.57
CA SER A 97 0.57 2.68 15.65
C SER A 97 -0.22 1.55 16.32
N ARG A 98 -0.75 1.83 17.53
CA ARG A 98 -1.64 0.90 18.23
C ARG A 98 -2.91 0.59 17.42
N GLY A 99 -3.34 1.52 16.57
CA GLY A 99 -4.50 1.34 15.69
C GLY A 99 -4.28 0.22 14.68
N ILE A 100 -3.12 0.18 14.03
CA ILE A 100 -2.73 -0.90 13.11
C ILE A 100 -2.79 -2.25 13.79
N LEU A 101 -2.12 -2.40 14.93
CA LEU A 101 -2.01 -3.67 15.65
C LEU A 101 -3.35 -4.20 16.19
N ARG A 102 -4.22 -3.31 16.69
CA ARG A 102 -5.44 -3.72 17.39
C ARG A 102 -6.69 -3.76 16.52
N ARG A 103 -6.64 -3.12 15.33
CA ARG A 103 -7.80 -3.01 14.45
C ARG A 103 -7.48 -3.46 13.03
N THR A 104 -6.51 -2.82 12.37
CA THR A 104 -6.29 -3.02 10.94
C THR A 104 -5.80 -4.42 10.63
N ILE A 105 -4.75 -4.91 11.32
CA ILE A 105 -4.24 -6.27 11.09
C ILE A 105 -5.25 -7.34 11.48
N PRO A 106 -5.92 -7.28 12.66
CA PRO A 106 -7.01 -8.21 12.96
C PRO A 106 -8.15 -8.17 11.94
N SER A 107 -8.54 -7.00 11.43
CA SER A 107 -9.57 -6.91 10.38
C SER A 107 -9.13 -7.57 9.08
N LEU A 108 -7.88 -7.39 8.68
CA LEU A 108 -7.31 -8.09 7.52
C LEU A 108 -7.31 -9.61 7.74
N PHE A 109 -6.88 -10.06 8.91
CA PHE A 109 -6.89 -11.48 9.28
C PHE A 109 -8.32 -12.07 9.25
N ILE A 110 -9.30 -11.37 9.81
CA ILE A 110 -10.71 -11.78 9.79
C ILE A 110 -11.24 -11.85 8.35
N ALA A 111 -10.90 -10.88 7.50
CA ALA A 111 -11.29 -10.91 6.09
C ALA A 111 -10.69 -12.13 5.36
N MET A 112 -9.41 -12.45 5.61
CA MET A 112 -8.75 -13.65 5.06
C MET A 112 -9.42 -14.93 5.54
N MET A 113 -9.72 -15.04 6.84
CA MET A 113 -10.42 -16.20 7.39
C MET A 113 -11.82 -16.36 6.79
N LEU A 114 -12.55 -15.27 6.60
CA LEU A 114 -13.87 -15.29 5.96
C LEU A 114 -13.78 -15.80 4.52
N LEU A 115 -12.80 -15.34 3.75
CA LEU A 115 -12.55 -15.82 2.39
C LEU A 115 -12.27 -17.33 2.39
N ILE A 116 -11.40 -17.81 3.29
CA ILE A 116 -11.06 -19.22 3.43
C ILE A 116 -12.30 -20.08 3.77
N VAL A 117 -13.11 -19.63 4.73
CA VAL A 117 -14.35 -20.34 5.11
C VAL A 117 -15.31 -20.44 3.93
N PHE A 118 -15.47 -19.36 3.15
CA PHE A 118 -16.33 -19.39 1.98
C PHE A 118 -15.74 -20.23 0.85
N ALA A 119 -14.43 -20.15 0.61
CA ALA A 119 -13.75 -20.97 -0.39
C ALA A 119 -13.82 -22.46 -0.06
N TYR A 120 -13.74 -22.83 1.22
CA TYR A 120 -13.82 -24.22 1.67
C TYR A 120 -15.16 -24.91 1.30
N THR A 121 -16.22 -24.15 1.07
CA THR A 121 -17.48 -24.70 0.53
C THR A 121 -17.38 -25.18 -0.94
N GLY A 122 -16.22 -25.01 -1.58
CA GLY A 122 -15.94 -25.34 -2.97
C GLY A 122 -16.36 -24.25 -3.97
N THR A 123 -17.46 -23.56 -3.71
CA THR A 123 -17.95 -22.47 -4.60
C THR A 123 -18.37 -21.25 -3.77
N ILE A 124 -17.76 -20.10 -4.03
CA ILE A 124 -18.19 -18.84 -3.42
C ILE A 124 -19.46 -18.39 -4.15
N GLN A 125 -20.59 -18.52 -3.45
CA GLN A 125 -21.92 -18.20 -3.96
C GLN A 125 -22.17 -16.70 -4.02
N ARG A 126 -23.15 -16.26 -4.81
CA ARG A 126 -23.55 -14.83 -4.95
C ARG A 126 -23.89 -14.18 -3.59
N TRP A 127 -24.64 -14.87 -2.74
CA TRP A 127 -25.01 -14.33 -1.43
C TRP A 127 -23.81 -14.12 -0.51
N MET A 128 -22.77 -14.97 -0.60
CA MET A 128 -21.49 -14.79 0.12
C MET A 128 -20.78 -13.52 -0.38
N GLY A 129 -20.79 -13.30 -1.70
CA GLY A 129 -20.26 -12.08 -2.29
C GLY A 129 -20.98 -10.81 -1.83
N ILE A 130 -22.31 -10.84 -1.81
CA ILE A 130 -23.12 -9.73 -1.32
C ILE A 130 -22.82 -9.45 0.17
N LEU A 131 -22.68 -10.51 0.98
CA LEU A 131 -22.32 -10.37 2.39
C LEU A 131 -20.93 -9.74 2.57
N MET A 132 -19.91 -10.21 1.81
CA MET A 132 -18.57 -9.62 1.85
C MET A 132 -18.60 -8.13 1.45
N PHE A 133 -19.34 -7.79 0.39
CA PHE A 133 -19.49 -6.40 -0.05
C PHE A 133 -20.23 -5.53 0.99
N ALA A 134 -21.21 -6.07 1.68
CA ALA A 134 -21.88 -5.37 2.78
C ALA A 134 -20.92 -5.15 3.98
N LEU A 135 -20.06 -6.14 4.26
CA LEU A 135 -19.07 -6.06 5.35
C LEU A 135 -18.01 -4.98 5.10
N ILE A 136 -17.55 -4.75 3.85
CA ILE A 136 -16.61 -3.65 3.58
C ILE A 136 -17.26 -2.30 3.85
N ILE A 137 -18.52 -2.09 3.46
CA ILE A 137 -19.25 -0.85 3.72
C ILE A 137 -19.40 -0.64 5.24
N PHE A 138 -19.75 -1.69 5.98
CA PHE A 138 -19.86 -1.64 7.43
C PHE A 138 -18.51 -1.31 8.09
N GLN A 139 -17.43 -1.98 7.68
CA GLN A 139 -16.09 -1.75 8.21
C GLN A 139 -15.60 -0.33 7.94
N MET A 140 -15.75 0.18 6.70
CA MET A 140 -15.38 1.56 6.36
C MET A 140 -16.16 2.57 7.20
N THR A 141 -17.45 2.31 7.43
CA THR A 141 -18.29 3.16 8.29
C THR A 141 -17.81 3.15 9.74
N LEU A 142 -17.41 1.99 10.28
CA LEU A 142 -16.84 1.88 11.62
C LEU A 142 -15.51 2.61 11.75
N GLU A 143 -14.60 2.45 10.79
CA GLU A 143 -13.30 3.12 10.80
C GLU A 143 -13.47 4.64 10.81
N ILE A 144 -14.32 5.18 9.93
CA ILE A 144 -14.60 6.62 9.86
C ILE A 144 -15.27 7.15 11.14
N ARG A 145 -16.22 6.41 11.71
CA ARG A 145 -16.91 6.81 12.97
C ARG A 145 -15.94 6.82 14.15
N THR A 146 -15.11 5.81 14.27
CA THR A 146 -14.14 5.70 15.36
C THR A 146 -13.04 6.76 15.25
N ALA A 147 -12.66 7.12 14.02
CA ALA A 147 -11.73 8.21 13.77
C ALA A 147 -12.21 9.56 14.30
N LYS A 148 -13.50 9.83 14.12
CA LYS A 148 -14.12 11.08 14.59
C LYS A 148 -14.27 11.17 16.10
N GLN A 149 -14.18 10.04 16.80
CA GLN A 149 -14.32 9.99 18.27
C GLN A 149 -12.99 10.12 19.04
N MET A 150 -11.84 10.22 18.35
CA MET A 150 -10.51 10.33 18.96
C MET A 150 -9.74 11.64 18.61
N PRO A 151 -10.33 12.84 18.66
CA PRO A 151 -9.59 14.08 18.39
C PRO A 151 -8.57 14.40 19.49
N GLU A 152 -8.88 14.12 20.76
CA GLU A 152 -8.09 14.58 21.92
C GLU A 152 -6.78 13.81 22.16
N ALA A 153 -6.71 12.53 21.82
CA ALA A 153 -5.51 11.72 22.07
C ALA A 153 -4.36 12.05 21.10
N THR A 154 -4.67 12.51 19.90
CA THR A 154 -3.66 12.88 18.87
C THR A 154 -3.09 14.26 19.14
N GLU A 155 -3.89 15.21 19.63
CA GLU A 155 -3.41 16.54 20.01
C GLU A 155 -2.53 16.49 21.27
N ALA A 156 -2.88 15.66 22.25
CA ALA A 156 -2.06 15.46 23.45
C ALA A 156 -0.71 14.80 23.13
N CYS A 157 -0.67 13.85 22.18
CA CYS A 157 0.59 13.21 21.76
C CYS A 157 1.49 14.16 20.94
N ASN A 158 0.89 14.99 20.08
CA ASN A 158 1.62 16.01 19.33
C ASN A 158 2.13 17.16 20.22
N GLN A 159 1.37 17.55 21.24
CA GLN A 159 1.81 18.54 22.24
C GLN A 159 2.96 17.99 23.09
N GLN A 160 2.92 16.75 23.54
CA GLN A 160 4.04 16.14 24.27
C GLN A 160 5.30 15.98 23.40
N GLN A 161 5.17 15.68 22.11
CA GLN A 161 6.33 15.66 21.21
C GLN A 161 6.88 17.05 20.93
N ALA A 162 6.03 18.05 20.78
CA ALA A 162 6.44 19.45 20.61
C ALA A 162 7.13 20.00 21.87
N GLU A 163 6.63 19.68 23.06
CA GLU A 163 7.25 20.06 24.34
C GLU A 163 8.60 19.34 24.55
N THR A 164 8.70 18.05 24.21
CA THR A 164 9.95 17.29 24.33
C THR A 164 11.00 17.81 23.35
N THR A 165 10.61 18.17 22.14
CA THR A 165 11.51 18.77 21.15
C THR A 165 11.91 20.19 21.55
N GLY A 166 10.96 20.97 22.07
CA GLY A 166 11.23 22.33 22.61
C GLY A 166 12.17 22.34 23.80
N VAL A 167 12.07 21.34 24.69
CA VAL A 167 12.98 21.18 25.85
C VAL A 167 14.38 20.77 25.41
N CYS A 168 14.52 19.93 24.36
CA CYS A 168 15.84 19.59 23.82
C CYS A 168 16.52 20.81 23.17
N VAL A 169 15.78 21.60 22.40
CA VAL A 169 16.30 22.82 21.75
C VAL A 169 16.70 23.87 22.80
N SER A 170 15.89 24.06 23.84
CA SER A 170 16.20 25.02 24.91
C SER A 170 17.38 24.59 25.77
N LYS A 171 17.59 23.29 26.03
CA LYS A 171 18.79 22.79 26.72
C LYS A 171 20.05 22.98 25.87
N GLN A 172 19.98 22.73 24.58
CA GLN A 172 21.11 22.90 23.67
C GLN A 172 21.45 24.39 23.49
N LYS A 173 20.47 25.28 23.49
CA LYS A 173 20.68 26.73 23.47
C LYS A 173 21.34 27.24 24.75
N ARG A 174 20.95 26.74 25.94
CA ARG A 174 21.59 27.08 27.21
C ARG A 174 23.01 26.56 27.33
N GLN A 175 23.32 25.37 26.78
CA GLN A 175 24.71 24.85 26.75
C GLN A 175 25.61 25.66 25.80
N ASN A 176 25.08 26.15 24.68
CA ASN A 176 25.85 27.01 23.77
C ASN A 176 26.06 28.40 24.34
N GLU A 177 25.09 28.95 25.07
CA GLU A 177 25.22 30.27 25.74
C GLU A 177 26.22 30.26 26.90
N ALA A 178 26.37 29.11 27.59
CA ALA A 178 27.37 28.93 28.65
C ALA A 178 28.81 28.80 28.13
N CYS A 179 29.00 28.35 26.87
CA CYS A 179 30.30 28.31 26.22
C CYS A 179 30.74 29.63 25.58
N THR A 180 29.78 30.52 25.25
CA THR A 180 30.07 31.76 24.47
C THR A 180 30.37 32.97 25.38
N SER A 181 30.19 32.84 26.71
CA SER A 181 30.41 33.97 27.65
C SER A 181 31.88 34.24 28.00
N LYS A 182 32.85 33.57 27.38
CA LYS A 182 34.27 33.77 27.61
C LYS A 182 35.10 34.40 26.48
N GLN A 183 34.44 34.75 25.36
CA GLN A 183 35.13 35.47 24.28
C GLN A 183 34.14 36.32 23.46
N ALA A 184 33.92 37.56 23.90
CA ALA A 184 33.33 38.55 23.01
C ALA A 184 33.73 39.97 23.45
N GLN A 185 34.79 40.44 22.87
CA GLN A 185 34.93 41.89 22.56
C GLN A 185 35.38 41.98 21.12
N THR A 186 34.72 42.81 20.38
CA THR A 186 35.01 43.42 19.06
C THR A 186 34.22 42.92 17.85
N THR A 187 33.56 43.91 17.29
CA THR A 187 33.09 44.24 15.95
C THR A 187 31.66 43.80 15.53
N ALA A 188 30.83 44.86 15.55
CA ALA A 188 29.53 44.90 14.90
C ALA A 188 29.67 45.04 13.39
N VAL A 189 28.95 44.20 12.62
CA VAL A 189 28.58 44.45 11.22
C VAL A 189 27.08 44.10 11.09
N PRO A 190 26.24 45.02 10.53
CA PRO A 190 24.81 44.80 10.40
C PRO A 190 24.45 44.11 9.08
N GLY A 191 23.51 43.23 9.12
CA GLY A 191 22.68 42.87 7.96
C GLY A 191 22.95 41.51 7.35
N SER A 192 22.16 40.52 7.74
CA SER A 192 21.61 39.55 6.78
C SER A 192 20.36 38.92 7.42
N ASP A 193 19.23 39.18 6.80
CA ASP A 193 17.91 38.64 7.14
C ASP A 193 17.95 37.13 7.18
N ALA A 194 17.79 36.55 8.36
CA ALA A 194 17.44 35.15 8.54
C ALA A 194 15.97 35.02 8.12
N SER A 195 15.76 34.68 6.86
CA SER A 195 14.46 34.28 6.37
C SER A 195 14.01 33.02 7.09
N ASP A 196 13.01 33.17 7.98
CA ASP A 196 12.15 32.10 8.47
C ASP A 196 11.75 31.17 7.30
N PRO A 197 11.80 29.85 7.48
CA PRO A 197 11.21 28.97 6.51
C PRO A 197 9.70 29.25 6.51
N LYS A 198 9.24 30.05 5.54
CA LYS A 198 7.84 30.26 5.26
C LYS A 198 7.13 28.92 5.20
N GLN A 199 6.41 28.57 6.25
CA GLN A 199 5.26 27.70 6.16
C GLN A 199 4.33 28.31 5.10
N THR A 200 4.46 27.88 3.88
CA THR A 200 3.51 28.17 2.81
C THR A 200 2.18 27.52 3.23
N LYS A 201 1.36 28.25 3.97
CA LYS A 201 -0.07 28.00 4.12
C LYS A 201 -0.70 28.17 2.73
N THR A 202 -0.51 27.22 1.84
CA THR A 202 -1.34 27.09 0.65
C THR A 202 -2.70 26.62 1.12
N SER A 203 -3.59 27.56 1.32
CA SER A 203 -5.04 27.38 1.54
C SER A 203 -5.68 26.80 0.26
N SER A 204 -5.22 25.65 -0.21
CA SER A 204 -5.90 24.93 -1.25
C SER A 204 -7.14 24.28 -0.64
N GLY A 205 -8.32 24.51 -1.24
CA GLY A 205 -9.59 23.95 -0.74
C GLY A 205 -9.54 22.42 -0.68
N ILE A 206 -10.29 21.81 0.22
CA ILE A 206 -10.38 20.33 0.33
C ILE A 206 -10.72 19.67 -1.01
N THR A 207 -11.60 20.32 -1.79
CA THR A 207 -11.98 19.88 -3.13
C THR A 207 -10.77 19.78 -4.06
N LYS A 208 -9.83 20.73 -3.99
CA LYS A 208 -8.60 20.68 -4.80
C LYS A 208 -7.73 19.48 -4.42
N ASN A 209 -7.57 19.20 -3.13
CA ASN A 209 -6.78 18.05 -2.67
C ASN A 209 -7.44 16.73 -3.06
N ILE A 210 -8.77 16.62 -2.99
CA ILE A 210 -9.51 15.45 -3.47
C ILE A 210 -9.33 15.27 -4.98
N MET A 211 -9.43 16.35 -5.77
CA MET A 211 -9.19 16.28 -7.22
C MET A 211 -7.75 15.86 -7.53
N VAL A 212 -6.75 16.42 -6.83
CA VAL A 212 -5.36 16.03 -7.02
C VAL A 212 -5.14 14.57 -6.67
N ALA A 213 -5.71 14.07 -5.58
CA ALA A 213 -5.65 12.66 -5.21
C ALA A 213 -6.27 11.76 -6.30
N ALA A 214 -7.47 12.10 -6.79
CA ALA A 214 -8.14 11.34 -7.83
C ALA A 214 -7.36 11.32 -9.16
N ILE A 215 -6.83 12.47 -9.60
CA ILE A 215 -6.00 12.56 -10.80
C ILE A 215 -4.70 11.76 -10.61
N SER A 216 -4.10 11.80 -9.42
CA SER A 216 -2.89 11.04 -9.11
C SER A 216 -3.14 9.53 -9.18
N ILE A 217 -4.25 9.05 -8.62
CA ILE A 217 -4.67 7.64 -8.71
C ILE A 217 -4.84 7.25 -10.18
N ALA A 218 -5.58 8.03 -10.97
CA ALA A 218 -5.77 7.76 -12.39
C ALA A 218 -4.44 7.74 -13.18
N ALA A 219 -3.52 8.67 -12.86
CA ALA A 219 -2.19 8.71 -13.47
C ALA A 219 -1.34 7.49 -13.09
N MET A 220 -1.43 7.01 -11.85
CA MET A 220 -0.72 5.81 -11.39
C MET A 220 -1.27 4.55 -12.06
N ILE A 221 -2.59 4.39 -12.18
CA ILE A 221 -3.24 3.28 -12.88
C ILE A 221 -2.82 3.27 -14.36
N PHE A 222 -2.88 4.42 -15.03
CA PHE A 222 -2.46 4.53 -16.41
C PHE A 222 -0.95 4.28 -16.56
N GLY A 223 -0.13 4.83 -15.66
CA GLY A 223 1.32 4.62 -15.62
C GLY A 223 1.70 3.15 -15.44
N SER A 224 1.03 2.44 -14.55
CA SER A 224 1.18 1.00 -14.36
C SER A 224 0.84 0.23 -15.64
N SER A 225 -0.31 0.53 -16.26
CA SER A 225 -0.75 -0.15 -17.49
C SER A 225 0.24 0.00 -18.64
N ILE A 226 0.79 1.20 -18.88
CA ILE A 226 1.76 1.40 -19.95
C ILE A 226 3.14 0.80 -19.63
N LEU A 227 3.55 0.81 -18.36
CA LEU A 227 4.76 0.16 -17.90
C LEU A 227 4.69 -1.35 -18.15
N VAL A 228 3.59 -1.99 -17.72
CA VAL A 228 3.34 -3.42 -17.92
C VAL A 228 3.36 -3.76 -19.41
N LYS A 229 2.67 -2.99 -20.27
CA LYS A 229 2.69 -3.21 -21.73
C LYS A 229 4.11 -3.13 -22.29
N GLY A 230 4.90 -2.16 -21.87
CA GLY A 230 6.30 -2.00 -22.29
C GLY A 230 7.16 -3.18 -21.84
N ALA A 231 7.04 -3.60 -20.58
CA ALA A 231 7.80 -4.70 -20.00
C ALA A 231 7.41 -6.05 -20.64
N THR A 232 6.11 -6.32 -20.82
CA THR A 232 5.61 -7.52 -21.51
C THR A 232 6.18 -7.63 -22.93
N HIS A 233 6.14 -6.55 -23.71
CA HIS A 233 6.66 -6.56 -25.07
C HIS A 233 8.19 -6.81 -25.12
N LEU A 234 8.97 -6.24 -24.18
CA LEU A 234 10.40 -6.52 -24.10
C LEU A 234 10.66 -7.99 -23.68
N ALA A 235 9.93 -8.50 -22.70
CA ALA A 235 10.07 -9.88 -22.24
C ALA A 235 9.72 -10.89 -23.37
N THR A 236 8.68 -10.61 -24.14
CA THR A 236 8.33 -11.44 -25.31
C THR A 236 9.44 -11.45 -26.36
N ILE A 237 10.01 -10.27 -26.71
CA ILE A 237 11.14 -10.21 -27.66
C ILE A 237 12.35 -10.96 -27.10
N ALA A 238 12.69 -10.80 -25.85
CA ALA A 238 13.83 -11.48 -25.24
C ALA A 238 13.64 -12.99 -25.21
N GLY A 239 12.47 -13.47 -24.77
CA GLY A 239 12.15 -14.89 -24.70
C GLY A 239 12.16 -15.56 -26.08
N THR A 240 11.57 -14.92 -27.09
CA THR A 240 11.61 -15.43 -28.48
C THR A 240 13.03 -15.47 -29.05
N SER A 241 13.86 -14.49 -28.73
CA SER A 241 15.26 -14.46 -29.16
C SER A 241 16.10 -15.56 -28.49
N MET A 242 15.70 -16.04 -27.32
CA MET A 242 16.33 -17.14 -26.59
C MET A 242 15.79 -18.54 -27.02
N GLY A 243 14.81 -18.58 -27.92
CA GLY A 243 14.22 -19.81 -28.41
C GLY A 243 13.21 -20.47 -27.45
N ALA A 244 12.71 -19.73 -26.47
CA ALA A 244 11.69 -20.24 -25.54
C ALA A 244 10.32 -20.39 -26.25
N ASP A 245 9.51 -21.35 -25.81
CA ASP A 245 8.17 -21.53 -26.35
C ASP A 245 7.30 -20.28 -26.05
N PRO A 246 6.55 -19.78 -27.05
CA PRO A 246 5.67 -18.62 -26.84
C PRO A 246 4.67 -18.77 -25.65
N LYS A 247 4.21 -19.99 -25.39
CA LYS A 247 3.29 -20.30 -24.29
C LYS A 247 3.97 -20.14 -22.93
N ASP A 248 5.23 -20.59 -22.81
CA ASP A 248 6.01 -20.45 -21.56
C ASP A 248 6.36 -19.00 -21.30
N ILE A 249 6.70 -18.24 -22.36
CA ILE A 249 6.94 -16.80 -22.27
C ILE A 249 5.69 -16.09 -21.78
N GLU A 250 4.53 -16.35 -22.39
CA GLU A 250 3.26 -15.72 -22.02
C GLU A 250 2.89 -16.03 -20.56
N ARG A 251 3.10 -17.28 -20.14
CA ARG A 251 2.83 -17.74 -18.78
C ARG A 251 3.74 -17.05 -17.74
N ILE A 252 5.05 -17.00 -18.00
CA ILE A 252 6.00 -16.30 -17.11
C ILE A 252 5.66 -14.82 -17.00
N ILE A 253 5.33 -14.16 -18.11
CA ILE A 253 4.93 -12.77 -18.14
C ILE A 253 3.66 -12.55 -17.30
N ALA A 254 2.66 -13.41 -17.46
CA ALA A 254 1.41 -13.29 -16.71
C ALA A 254 1.62 -13.44 -15.19
N LEU A 255 2.41 -14.44 -14.77
CA LEU A 255 2.67 -14.73 -13.36
C LEU A 255 3.59 -13.70 -12.67
N THR A 256 4.46 -13.03 -13.44
CA THR A 256 5.45 -12.11 -12.86
C THR A 256 5.15 -10.65 -13.17
N ILE A 257 5.22 -10.26 -14.45
CA ILE A 257 5.16 -8.85 -14.84
C ILE A 257 3.75 -8.28 -14.65
N VAL A 258 2.73 -9.03 -15.04
CA VAL A 258 1.34 -8.57 -14.93
C VAL A 258 0.89 -8.57 -13.47
N ALA A 259 1.14 -9.63 -12.72
CA ALA A 259 0.76 -9.74 -11.32
C ALA A 259 1.40 -8.65 -10.44
N VAL A 260 2.71 -8.41 -10.60
CA VAL A 260 3.39 -7.31 -9.90
C VAL A 260 2.94 -5.96 -10.43
N GLY A 261 2.65 -5.87 -11.73
CA GLY A 261 2.30 -4.63 -12.41
C GLY A 261 1.02 -3.99 -11.91
N THR A 262 -0.02 -4.77 -11.58
CA THR A 262 -1.27 -4.23 -11.01
C THR A 262 -1.06 -3.65 -9.62
N SER A 263 -0.10 -4.19 -8.85
CA SER A 263 0.23 -3.72 -7.49
C SER A 263 1.36 -2.65 -7.46
N LEU A 264 1.83 -2.15 -8.62
CA LEU A 264 2.81 -1.05 -8.67
C LEU A 264 2.29 0.28 -8.08
N PRO A 265 1.02 0.65 -8.23
CA PRO A 265 0.46 1.82 -7.55
C PRO A 265 0.61 1.72 -6.03
N GLU A 266 0.29 0.57 -5.43
CA GLU A 266 0.46 0.29 -4.01
C GLU A 266 1.91 0.41 -3.58
N LEU A 267 2.84 -0.16 -4.35
CA LEU A 267 4.27 -0.08 -4.09
C LEU A 267 4.76 1.37 -4.06
N CYS A 268 4.44 2.14 -5.08
CA CYS A 268 4.86 3.53 -5.19
C CYS A 268 4.27 4.38 -4.06
N ALA A 269 2.96 4.24 -3.79
CA ALA A 269 2.29 4.97 -2.71
C ALA A 269 2.89 4.64 -1.34
N SER A 270 3.10 3.35 -1.03
CA SER A 270 3.62 2.90 0.27
C SER A 270 5.09 3.32 0.48
N VAL A 271 5.94 3.16 -0.53
CA VAL A 271 7.36 3.56 -0.43
C VAL A 271 7.49 5.08 -0.28
N ILE A 272 6.70 5.86 -1.01
CA ILE A 272 6.73 7.33 -0.91
C ILE A 272 6.20 7.78 0.45
N ALA A 273 5.09 7.21 0.94
CA ALA A 273 4.56 7.52 2.26
C ALA A 273 5.60 7.20 3.35
N ALA A 274 6.22 6.03 3.32
CA ALA A 274 7.24 5.64 4.29
C ALA A 274 8.47 6.57 4.25
N ARG A 275 8.96 6.95 3.07
CA ARG A 275 10.07 7.92 2.93
C ARG A 275 9.76 9.31 3.48
N ARG A 276 8.48 9.68 3.52
CA ARG A 276 8.00 10.94 4.10
C ARG A 276 7.73 10.86 5.60
N GLY A 277 7.99 9.70 6.22
CA GLY A 277 7.70 9.46 7.63
C GLY A 277 6.24 9.10 7.93
N GLU A 278 5.39 9.01 6.91
CA GLU A 278 3.97 8.63 7.01
C GLU A 278 3.82 7.09 7.01
N THR A 279 4.49 6.42 7.95
CA THR A 279 4.59 4.96 7.99
C THR A 279 3.26 4.28 8.28
N ASP A 280 2.41 4.88 9.13
CA ASP A 280 1.05 4.40 9.38
C ASP A 280 0.20 4.45 8.10
N MET A 281 0.41 5.46 7.24
CA MET A 281 -0.26 5.55 5.94
C MET A 281 0.23 4.45 4.99
N ALA A 282 1.53 4.13 5.01
CA ALA A 282 2.11 3.07 4.18
C ALA A 282 1.57 1.69 4.56
N ILE A 283 1.58 1.34 5.86
CA ILE A 283 1.03 0.08 6.35
C ILE A 283 -0.49 0.05 6.16
N GLY A 284 -1.16 1.18 6.41
CA GLY A 284 -2.59 1.35 6.20
C GLY A 284 -3.02 1.12 4.75
N ASN A 285 -2.23 1.62 3.78
CA ASN A 285 -2.45 1.37 2.36
C ASN A 285 -2.42 -0.14 2.05
N ILE A 286 -1.39 -0.85 2.47
CA ILE A 286 -1.21 -2.27 2.20
C ILE A 286 -2.31 -3.12 2.85
N ALA A 287 -2.57 -2.90 4.13
CA ALA A 287 -3.61 -3.65 4.84
C ALA A 287 -5.02 -3.26 4.36
N GLY A 288 -5.25 -1.99 4.03
CA GLY A 288 -6.49 -1.50 3.44
C GLY A 288 -6.77 -2.09 2.07
N SER A 289 -5.76 -2.11 1.18
CA SER A 289 -5.86 -2.79 -0.12
C SER A 289 -6.16 -4.27 0.04
N GLY A 290 -5.52 -4.96 0.99
CA GLY A 290 -5.80 -6.37 1.27
C GLY A 290 -7.24 -6.63 1.70
N ILE A 291 -7.77 -5.82 2.61
CA ILE A 291 -9.18 -5.89 3.05
C ILE A 291 -10.12 -5.58 1.89
N PHE A 292 -9.82 -4.53 1.12
CA PHE A 292 -10.62 -4.13 -0.03
C PHE A 292 -10.63 -5.21 -1.11
N ASN A 293 -9.49 -5.80 -1.43
CA ASN A 293 -9.37 -6.89 -2.39
C ASN A 293 -10.23 -8.09 -1.98
N ILE A 294 -10.23 -8.48 -0.72
CA ILE A 294 -11.04 -9.60 -0.24
C ILE A 294 -12.51 -9.22 -0.21
N LEU A 295 -12.88 -8.21 0.55
CA LEU A 295 -14.28 -7.93 0.84
C LEU A 295 -15.01 -7.23 -0.31
N CYS A 296 -14.34 -6.33 -1.04
CA CYS A 296 -14.93 -5.61 -2.16
C CYS A 296 -14.74 -6.35 -3.48
N VAL A 297 -13.49 -6.69 -3.85
CA VAL A 297 -13.21 -7.24 -5.19
C VAL A 297 -13.76 -8.66 -5.32
N VAL A 298 -13.44 -9.59 -4.40
CA VAL A 298 -14.04 -10.93 -4.42
C VAL A 298 -15.54 -10.86 -4.17
N GLY A 299 -15.97 -9.98 -3.25
CA GLY A 299 -17.39 -9.77 -2.95
C GLY A 299 -18.19 -9.37 -4.18
N ALA A 300 -17.77 -8.33 -4.89
CA ALA A 300 -18.42 -7.87 -6.11
C ALA A 300 -18.35 -8.91 -7.25
N SER A 301 -17.18 -9.53 -7.44
CA SER A 301 -16.98 -10.54 -8.49
C SER A 301 -17.87 -11.77 -8.28
N SER A 302 -17.95 -12.30 -7.06
CA SER A 302 -18.77 -13.46 -6.76
C SER A 302 -20.27 -13.13 -6.72
N ALA A 303 -20.65 -11.89 -6.43
CA ALA A 303 -22.03 -11.43 -6.57
C ALA A 303 -22.51 -11.41 -8.04
N ILE A 304 -21.61 -11.09 -8.98
CA ILE A 304 -21.88 -11.15 -10.43
C ILE A 304 -21.91 -12.59 -10.92
N ALA A 305 -20.84 -13.35 -10.65
CA ALA A 305 -20.73 -14.74 -11.07
C ALA A 305 -20.11 -15.58 -9.92
N PRO A 306 -20.75 -16.69 -9.51
CA PRO A 306 -20.18 -17.60 -8.51
C PRO A 306 -18.79 -18.07 -8.90
N ILE A 307 -17.88 -18.17 -7.93
CA ILE A 307 -16.50 -18.60 -8.14
C ILE A 307 -16.40 -20.09 -7.78
N SER A 308 -16.34 -20.95 -8.79
CA SER A 308 -16.23 -22.40 -8.62
C SER A 308 -14.78 -22.82 -8.37
N ASN A 309 -14.58 -24.01 -7.80
CA ASN A 309 -13.27 -24.60 -7.47
C ASN A 309 -12.38 -23.67 -6.62
N ALA A 310 -13.02 -22.84 -5.80
CA ALA A 310 -12.34 -21.81 -5.04
C ALA A 310 -11.32 -22.38 -4.05
N TRP A 311 -11.59 -23.53 -3.44
CA TRP A 311 -10.67 -24.19 -2.51
C TRP A 311 -9.55 -24.95 -3.23
N GLU A 312 -9.91 -25.87 -4.12
CA GLU A 312 -8.96 -26.80 -4.76
C GLU A 312 -7.86 -26.08 -5.55
N SER A 313 -8.23 -24.98 -6.21
CA SER A 313 -7.29 -24.22 -7.04
C SER A 313 -6.39 -23.27 -6.26
N PHE A 314 -6.83 -22.78 -5.08
CA PHE A 314 -6.20 -21.65 -4.40
C PHE A 314 -5.81 -21.92 -2.93
N TYR A 315 -5.93 -23.16 -2.42
CA TYR A 315 -5.58 -23.45 -1.03
C TYR A 315 -4.13 -23.10 -0.64
N PRO A 316 -3.11 -23.25 -1.53
CA PRO A 316 -1.74 -22.86 -1.18
C PRO A 316 -1.62 -21.35 -1.01
N ASP A 317 -2.34 -20.57 -1.84
CA ASP A 317 -2.35 -19.09 -1.79
C ASP A 317 -3.00 -18.61 -0.50
N TYR A 318 -4.11 -19.25 -0.06
CA TYR A 318 -4.76 -18.93 1.20
C TYR A 318 -3.86 -19.18 2.41
N ILE A 319 -3.17 -20.32 2.42
CA ILE A 319 -2.22 -20.66 3.48
C ILE A 319 -1.07 -19.66 3.49
N THR A 320 -0.51 -19.35 2.32
CA THR A 320 0.59 -18.39 2.19
C THR A 320 0.19 -16.99 2.69
N GLN A 321 -0.94 -16.45 2.23
CA GLN A 321 -1.37 -15.12 2.66
C GLN A 321 -1.70 -15.09 4.17
N LEU A 322 -2.25 -16.17 4.73
CA LEU A 322 -2.52 -16.28 6.16
C LEU A 322 -1.23 -16.30 6.99
N VAL A 323 -0.25 -17.10 6.58
CA VAL A 323 1.09 -17.16 7.20
C VAL A 323 1.77 -15.80 7.15
N LEU A 324 1.74 -15.12 6.00
CA LEU A 324 2.31 -13.78 5.84
C LEU A 324 1.61 -12.76 6.76
N CYS A 325 0.29 -12.81 6.89
CA CYS A 325 -0.47 -11.93 7.78
C CYS A 325 -0.14 -12.20 9.24
N LEU A 326 -0.02 -13.47 9.66
CA LEU A 326 0.37 -13.85 11.01
C LEU A 326 1.80 -13.43 11.32
N LEU A 327 2.74 -13.58 10.39
CA LEU A 327 4.12 -13.12 10.55
C LEU A 327 4.18 -11.60 10.68
N LEU A 328 3.44 -10.87 9.86
CA LEU A 328 3.32 -9.42 9.97
C LEU A 328 2.79 -9.01 11.34
N TRP A 329 1.73 -9.69 11.81
CA TRP A 329 1.18 -9.42 13.14
C TRP A 329 2.19 -9.70 14.25
N LEU A 330 2.90 -10.83 14.17
CA LEU A 330 3.94 -11.21 15.14
C LEU A 330 5.08 -10.19 15.19
N PHE A 331 5.63 -9.79 14.04
CA PHE A 331 6.71 -8.81 13.97
C PHE A 331 6.28 -7.46 14.55
N LEU A 332 5.13 -6.96 14.14
CA LEU A 332 4.60 -5.71 14.67
C LEU A 332 4.21 -5.80 16.15
N PHE A 333 3.78 -6.99 16.64
CA PHE A 333 3.43 -7.17 18.04
C PHE A 333 4.66 -7.10 18.97
N THR A 334 5.79 -7.62 18.54
CA THR A 334 7.03 -7.69 19.36
C THR A 334 7.67 -6.32 19.53
N LYS A 335 7.88 -5.56 18.46
CA LYS A 335 8.65 -4.31 18.49
C LYS A 335 7.86 -3.06 18.06
N ARG A 336 6.65 -3.21 17.59
CA ARG A 336 5.84 -2.14 16.98
C ARG A 336 6.53 -1.40 15.83
N THR A 337 7.52 -2.02 15.24
CA THR A 337 8.26 -1.47 14.10
C THR A 337 8.62 -2.63 13.20
N LEU A 338 8.27 -2.54 11.94
CA LEU A 338 8.74 -3.49 10.95
C LEU A 338 10.17 -3.12 10.56
N GLU A 339 11.13 -3.97 10.94
CA GLU A 339 12.55 -3.75 10.73
C GLU A 339 13.02 -4.19 9.34
N ARG A 340 14.19 -3.72 8.92
CA ARG A 340 14.75 -4.06 7.60
C ARG A 340 14.95 -5.56 7.39
N TRP A 341 15.43 -6.27 8.41
CA TRP A 341 15.66 -7.72 8.33
C TRP A 341 14.35 -8.50 8.17
N GLU A 342 13.26 -8.03 8.79
CA GLU A 342 11.92 -8.60 8.63
C GLU A 342 11.39 -8.37 7.20
N GLY A 343 11.74 -7.22 6.61
CA GLY A 343 11.52 -6.95 5.20
C GLY A 343 12.25 -7.92 4.27
N PHE A 344 13.49 -8.29 4.57
CA PHE A 344 14.22 -9.33 3.83
C PHE A 344 13.57 -10.70 3.98
N VAL A 345 13.05 -11.05 5.17
CA VAL A 345 12.30 -12.31 5.36
C VAL A 345 11.05 -12.33 4.47
N PHE A 346 10.28 -11.24 4.42
CA PHE A 346 9.12 -11.16 3.55
C PHE A 346 9.49 -11.31 2.06
N LEU A 347 10.56 -10.65 1.60
CA LEU A 347 11.03 -10.82 0.21
C LEU A 347 11.47 -12.25 -0.08
N ALA A 348 12.18 -12.89 0.83
CA ALA A 348 12.59 -14.29 0.66
C ALA A 348 11.38 -15.23 0.57
N LEU A 349 10.35 -15.00 1.39
CA LEU A 349 9.09 -15.74 1.33
C LEU A 349 8.34 -15.49 0.01
N TYR A 350 8.37 -14.28 -0.53
CA TYR A 350 7.79 -13.98 -1.83
C TYR A 350 8.48 -14.73 -2.96
N VAL A 351 9.82 -14.73 -2.97
CA VAL A 351 10.61 -15.48 -3.97
C VAL A 351 10.35 -16.97 -3.85
N ALA A 352 10.31 -17.51 -2.62
CA ALA A 352 10.00 -18.94 -2.38
C ALA A 352 8.59 -19.28 -2.88
N TYR A 353 7.60 -18.44 -2.64
CA TYR A 353 6.23 -18.61 -3.10
C TYR A 353 6.14 -18.62 -4.64
N ILE A 354 6.76 -17.66 -5.32
CA ILE A 354 6.78 -17.63 -6.79
C ILE A 354 7.49 -18.85 -7.36
N SER A 355 8.64 -19.25 -6.75
CA SER A 355 9.35 -20.47 -7.17
C SER A 355 8.52 -21.73 -6.98
N PHE A 356 7.79 -21.83 -5.86
CA PHE A 356 6.89 -22.96 -5.60
C PHE A 356 5.77 -23.03 -6.65
N ILE A 357 5.11 -21.91 -6.94
CA ILE A 357 4.04 -21.90 -7.96
C ILE A 357 4.58 -22.26 -9.33
N THR A 358 5.73 -21.71 -9.76
CA THR A 358 6.31 -22.01 -11.07
C THR A 358 6.68 -23.49 -11.20
N LEU A 359 7.21 -24.10 -10.14
CA LEU A 359 7.56 -25.53 -10.11
C LEU A 359 6.35 -26.47 -10.00
N SER A 360 5.24 -26.04 -9.41
CA SER A 360 4.02 -26.86 -9.25
C SER A 360 3.14 -26.88 -10.50
N ILE A 361 3.51 -26.13 -11.54
CA ILE A 361 2.76 -26.04 -12.79
C ILE A 361 3.35 -27.01 -13.85
N ASP A 362 4.59 -27.54 -13.65
CA ASP A 362 5.17 -28.64 -14.43
C ASP A 362 4.62 -29.99 -13.97
#